data_e89eb9bb472f830bfbfe3333a7b1771d
#
_entry.id   e89eb9bb472f830bfbfe3333a7b1771d
#
_cell.length_a   1.000
_cell.length_b   1.000
_cell.length_c   1.000
_cell.angle_alpha   90.00
_cell.angle_beta   90.00
_cell.angle_gamma   90.00
#
_symmetry.space_group_name_H-M   'P 1'
#
loop_
_entity.id
_entity.type
_entity.pdbx_description
1 polymer ?
#
loop_
_entity_poly.entity_id
_entity_poly.type
_entity_poly.pdbx_seq_one_letter_code
_entity_poly.pdbx_strand_id
1 'polypeptide(L)'
;GDNGVFAYDGRLAIRPAYQREFVYSSEQAESVIHTILKGFPLNVMYWVKVGDDQYEVLDGQQRTLSVMQYLDHKYSISVDGGKYYCDSLPDDKYDDIMNYEFMVYVCEGSESEKLDWFKVVNIAGEKLTDQELRNSVYTGKWLTDAKRYFSKRNCAAKGLSDKYIKADPNRQELLEKALMGICGFQGIDNITEYMSMHKSDDDADELWQYFQDVINWVQKIFPKYYKDMKGLDWCSLYNKYHNNTYNSSAMKTEVEKLHQDDEVQKRKGIYEYLLCKDKDPFAGRLLNLRAFDNRDKMAVYERQQGLCNICGEHFEYDEMEGDHIKPWSKGGRTILDNCQMLCKSCNAKKTDKY
;
A
#
# COMPACT_ATOMS: atom_id res chain seq x y z
N GLY A 1 3.09 -24.52 -5.26
CA GLY A 1 3.76 -24.14 -6.52
C GLY A 1 3.03 -23.00 -7.22
N ASP A 2 3.64 -22.43 -8.23
CA ASP A 2 3.13 -21.25 -8.94
C ASP A 2 1.79 -21.51 -9.68
N ASN A 3 1.46 -22.76 -9.93
CA ASN A 3 0.27 -23.21 -10.65
C ASN A 3 -0.96 -23.45 -9.75
N GLY A 4 -0.94 -23.03 -8.49
CA GLY A 4 -2.03 -23.28 -7.55
C GLY A 4 -1.84 -24.53 -6.68
N VAL A 5 -2.87 -24.86 -5.89
CA VAL A 5 -2.95 -26.06 -5.05
C VAL A 5 -4.23 -26.81 -5.39
N PHE A 6 -4.09 -28.09 -5.69
CA PHE A 6 -5.19 -28.94 -6.13
C PHE A 6 -5.32 -30.17 -5.24
N ALA A 7 -6.53 -30.69 -5.12
CA ALA A 7 -6.86 -31.97 -4.50
C ALA A 7 -7.77 -32.81 -5.40
N TYR A 8 -8.05 -34.06 -4.98
CA TYR A 8 -8.89 -35.00 -5.70
C TYR A 8 -8.46 -35.18 -7.17
N ASP A 9 -7.17 -35.46 -7.41
CA ASP A 9 -6.60 -35.64 -8.74
C ASP A 9 -6.84 -34.47 -9.70
N GLY A 10 -6.77 -33.27 -9.15
CA GLY A 10 -6.95 -32.03 -9.91
C GLY A 10 -8.39 -31.56 -10.07
N ARG A 11 -9.36 -32.29 -9.52
CA ARG A 11 -10.79 -31.92 -9.60
C ARG A 11 -11.18 -30.75 -8.69
N LEU A 12 -10.45 -30.54 -7.60
CA LEU A 12 -10.67 -29.42 -6.68
C LEU A 12 -9.47 -28.47 -6.69
N ALA A 13 -9.64 -27.28 -7.22
CA ALA A 13 -8.67 -26.20 -7.08
C ALA A 13 -8.86 -25.53 -5.71
N ILE A 14 -8.02 -25.86 -4.74
CA ILE A 14 -8.09 -25.29 -3.39
C ILE A 14 -7.57 -23.86 -3.39
N ARG A 15 -6.48 -23.62 -4.13
CA ARG A 15 -5.91 -22.31 -4.35
C ARG A 15 -5.67 -22.12 -5.85
N PRO A 16 -6.64 -21.63 -6.60
CA PRO A 16 -6.42 -21.20 -7.98
C PRO A 16 -5.26 -20.20 -8.08
N ALA A 17 -4.58 -20.12 -9.22
CA ALA A 17 -3.40 -19.28 -9.41
C ALA A 17 -3.66 -17.78 -9.15
N TYR A 18 -4.90 -17.32 -9.28
CA TYR A 18 -5.30 -15.93 -9.04
C TYR A 18 -5.52 -15.59 -7.56
N GLN A 19 -5.71 -16.57 -6.67
CA GLN A 19 -5.91 -16.32 -5.25
C GLN A 19 -4.58 -16.10 -4.52
N ARG A 20 -4.66 -15.44 -3.35
CA ARG A 20 -3.50 -15.16 -2.50
C ARG A 20 -2.85 -16.41 -1.95
N GLU A 21 -1.60 -16.32 -1.57
CA GLU A 21 -0.89 -17.38 -0.85
C GLU A 21 -1.47 -17.61 0.56
N PHE A 22 -1.02 -18.71 1.21
CA PHE A 22 -1.39 -18.98 2.59
C PHE A 22 -0.93 -17.84 3.52
N VAL A 23 -1.88 -17.23 4.23
CA VAL A 23 -1.64 -16.03 5.06
C VAL A 23 -1.92 -16.25 6.55
N TYR A 24 -2.51 -17.37 6.95
CA TYR A 24 -2.71 -17.66 8.35
C TYR A 24 -1.39 -17.71 9.10
N SER A 25 -1.34 -17.11 10.29
CA SER A 25 -0.24 -17.33 11.23
C SER A 25 -0.24 -18.78 11.72
N SER A 26 0.89 -19.22 12.30
CA SER A 26 0.96 -20.56 12.89
C SER A 26 -0.14 -20.80 13.93
N GLU A 27 -0.45 -19.77 14.73
CA GLU A 27 -1.51 -19.82 15.74
C GLU A 27 -2.91 -19.95 15.13
N GLN A 28 -3.17 -19.26 14.02
CA GLN A 28 -4.43 -19.38 13.29
C GLN A 28 -4.59 -20.76 12.66
N ALA A 29 -3.52 -21.30 12.06
CA ALA A 29 -3.52 -22.65 11.48
C ALA A 29 -3.74 -23.73 12.58
N GLU A 30 -3.04 -23.61 13.71
CA GLU A 30 -3.21 -24.48 14.87
C GLU A 30 -4.64 -24.42 15.44
N SER A 31 -5.23 -23.23 15.48
CA SER A 31 -6.62 -23.01 15.94
C SER A 31 -7.66 -23.77 15.09
N VAL A 32 -7.42 -23.92 13.80
CA VAL A 32 -8.29 -24.74 12.93
C VAL A 32 -8.29 -26.19 13.37
N ILE A 33 -7.11 -26.78 13.62
CA ILE A 33 -7.00 -28.17 14.06
C ILE A 33 -7.61 -28.36 15.47
N HIS A 34 -7.39 -27.42 16.39
CA HIS A 34 -8.02 -27.47 17.71
C HIS A 34 -9.55 -27.41 17.66
N THR A 35 -10.11 -26.70 16.69
CA THR A 35 -11.55 -26.63 16.47
C THR A 35 -12.09 -28.01 16.04
N ILE A 36 -11.37 -28.69 15.15
CA ILE A 36 -11.67 -30.07 14.72
C ILE A 36 -11.61 -31.03 15.91
N LEU A 37 -10.51 -31.02 16.66
CA LEU A 37 -10.32 -31.89 17.83
C LEU A 37 -11.38 -31.71 18.94
N LYS A 38 -12.01 -30.55 18.99
CA LYS A 38 -13.14 -30.27 19.90
C LYS A 38 -14.49 -30.70 19.33
N GLY A 39 -14.53 -31.26 18.14
CA GLY A 39 -15.78 -31.59 17.44
C GLY A 39 -16.65 -30.37 17.10
N PHE A 40 -16.06 -29.15 17.10
CA PHE A 40 -16.81 -27.93 16.78
C PHE A 40 -16.89 -27.73 15.27
N PRO A 41 -18.01 -27.18 14.76
CA PRO A 41 -18.13 -26.92 13.35
C PRO A 41 -17.18 -25.79 12.92
N LEU A 42 -16.39 -26.04 11.88
CA LEU A 42 -15.77 -24.97 11.10
C LEU A 42 -16.87 -24.26 10.30
N ASN A 43 -16.68 -22.96 10.04
CA ASN A 43 -17.63 -22.24 9.20
C ASN A 43 -17.79 -22.93 7.84
N VAL A 44 -19.00 -22.82 7.28
CA VAL A 44 -19.32 -23.34 5.95
C VAL A 44 -18.27 -22.90 4.93
N MET A 45 -17.92 -23.81 4.06
CA MET A 45 -17.05 -23.55 2.89
C MET A 45 -17.91 -23.39 1.64
N TYR A 46 -17.44 -22.58 0.71
CA TYR A 46 -18.11 -22.37 -0.56
C TYR A 46 -17.21 -22.79 -1.70
N TRP A 47 -17.72 -23.71 -2.52
CA TRP A 47 -17.05 -24.16 -3.74
C TRP A 47 -17.88 -23.74 -4.94
N VAL A 48 -17.20 -23.51 -6.05
CA VAL A 48 -17.83 -23.19 -7.33
C VAL A 48 -17.57 -24.30 -8.32
N LYS A 49 -18.61 -24.78 -8.97
CA LYS A 49 -18.48 -25.70 -10.10
C LYS A 49 -17.97 -24.92 -11.32
N VAL A 50 -16.83 -25.37 -11.86
CA VAL A 50 -16.17 -24.75 -13.03
C VAL A 50 -16.15 -25.66 -14.27
N GLY A 51 -16.57 -26.90 -14.12
CA GLY A 51 -16.66 -27.89 -15.19
C GLY A 51 -17.33 -29.17 -14.69
N ASP A 52 -17.41 -30.17 -15.56
CA ASP A 52 -17.92 -31.49 -15.16
C ASP A 52 -16.96 -32.10 -14.13
N ASP A 53 -17.48 -32.32 -12.91
CA ASP A 53 -16.72 -32.85 -11.75
C ASP A 53 -15.45 -32.02 -11.43
N GLN A 54 -15.48 -30.71 -11.72
CA GLN A 54 -14.40 -29.77 -11.41
C GLN A 54 -14.91 -28.61 -10.56
N TYR A 55 -14.19 -28.30 -9.50
CA TYR A 55 -14.58 -27.32 -8.50
C TYR A 55 -13.40 -26.41 -8.12
N GLU A 56 -13.73 -25.20 -7.72
CA GLU A 56 -12.79 -24.23 -7.10
C GLU A 56 -13.30 -23.83 -5.72
N VAL A 57 -12.39 -23.70 -4.75
CA VAL A 57 -12.71 -23.19 -3.43
C VAL A 57 -12.87 -21.68 -3.52
N LEU A 58 -14.08 -21.19 -3.30
CA LEU A 58 -14.41 -19.77 -3.27
C LEU A 58 -14.11 -19.16 -1.89
N ASP A 59 -14.62 -19.79 -0.82
CA ASP A 59 -14.25 -19.48 0.56
C ASP A 59 -13.94 -20.76 1.34
N GLY A 60 -13.07 -20.63 2.35
CA GLY A 60 -12.56 -21.75 3.14
C GLY A 60 -11.14 -22.19 2.76
N GLN A 61 -10.50 -21.52 1.80
CA GLN A 61 -9.14 -21.85 1.33
C GLN A 61 -8.14 -21.97 2.49
N GLN A 62 -8.09 -20.97 3.39
CA GLN A 62 -7.11 -20.97 4.48
C GLN A 62 -7.34 -22.13 5.46
N ARG A 63 -8.61 -22.42 5.76
CA ARG A 63 -9.01 -23.55 6.62
C ARG A 63 -8.62 -24.90 5.97
N THR A 64 -8.95 -25.08 4.70
CA THR A 64 -8.58 -26.28 3.94
C THR A 64 -7.06 -26.46 3.89
N LEU A 65 -6.31 -25.39 3.58
CA LEU A 65 -4.85 -25.44 3.53
C LEU A 65 -4.22 -25.72 4.90
N SER A 66 -4.80 -25.20 6.00
CA SER A 66 -4.33 -25.50 7.36
C SER A 66 -4.41 -26.99 7.64
N VAL A 67 -5.55 -27.63 7.33
CA VAL A 67 -5.71 -29.07 7.52
C VAL A 67 -4.76 -29.85 6.64
N MET A 68 -4.68 -29.54 5.35
CA MET A 68 -3.77 -30.25 4.44
C MET A 68 -2.30 -30.13 4.87
N GLN A 69 -1.85 -28.94 5.25
CA GLN A 69 -0.48 -28.73 5.71
C GLN A 69 -0.18 -29.48 7.00
N TYR A 70 -1.17 -29.63 7.88
CA TYR A 70 -1.02 -30.45 9.07
C TYR A 70 -0.91 -31.94 8.75
N LEU A 71 -1.78 -32.44 7.87
CA LEU A 71 -1.70 -33.83 7.35
C LEU A 71 -0.37 -34.10 6.62
N ASP A 72 0.17 -33.09 5.94
CA ASP A 72 1.49 -33.16 5.25
C ASP A 72 2.68 -32.93 6.21
N HIS A 73 2.49 -32.96 7.53
CA HIS A 73 3.54 -32.78 8.55
C HIS A 73 4.32 -31.45 8.43
N LYS A 74 3.68 -30.36 7.94
CA LYS A 74 4.34 -29.07 7.76
C LYS A 74 4.47 -28.27 9.06
N TYR A 75 3.63 -28.57 10.05
CA TYR A 75 3.69 -27.97 11.39
C TYR A 75 3.13 -28.92 12.45
N SER A 76 3.47 -28.66 13.70
CA SER A 76 2.96 -29.39 14.89
C SER A 76 1.95 -28.53 15.63
N ILE A 77 1.05 -29.16 16.39
CA ILE A 77 0.09 -28.50 17.28
C ILE A 77 0.40 -28.87 18.74
N SER A 78 -0.09 -28.03 19.67
CA SER A 78 0.07 -28.25 21.10
C SER A 78 -1.17 -28.92 21.67
N VAL A 79 -1.10 -30.16 22.14
CA VAL A 79 -2.19 -30.89 22.77
C VAL A 79 -1.72 -31.42 24.14
N ASP A 80 -2.48 -31.16 25.19
CA ASP A 80 -2.19 -31.63 26.56
C ASP A 80 -0.75 -31.38 27.04
N GLY A 81 -0.16 -30.23 26.63
CA GLY A 81 1.18 -29.81 27.00
C GLY A 81 2.31 -30.42 26.15
N GLY A 82 2.01 -31.33 25.22
CA GLY A 82 2.94 -31.86 24.23
C GLY A 82 2.77 -31.21 22.86
N LYS A 83 3.81 -31.30 22.00
CA LYS A 83 3.75 -30.90 20.59
C LYS A 83 3.69 -32.13 19.70
N TYR A 84 2.71 -32.20 18.80
CA TYR A 84 2.44 -33.36 17.96
C TYR A 84 2.32 -32.96 16.50
N TYR A 85 3.01 -33.69 15.63
CA TYR A 85 2.70 -33.77 14.20
C TYR A 85 1.53 -34.75 14.03
N CYS A 86 0.91 -34.75 12.86
CA CYS A 86 -0.29 -35.55 12.61
C CYS A 86 -0.08 -37.06 12.88
N ASP A 87 1.06 -37.59 12.47
CA ASP A 87 1.45 -39.02 12.64
C ASP A 87 1.85 -39.40 14.06
N SER A 88 2.09 -38.43 14.93
CA SER A 88 2.48 -38.64 16.33
C SER A 88 1.34 -38.39 17.32
N LEU A 89 0.15 -38.02 16.83
CA LEU A 89 -1.04 -37.86 17.67
C LEU A 89 -1.49 -39.21 18.28
N PRO A 90 -2.12 -39.18 19.47
CA PRO A 90 -2.88 -40.32 19.97
C PRO A 90 -3.95 -40.78 18.96
N ASP A 91 -4.19 -42.07 18.85
CA ASP A 91 -5.08 -42.69 17.83
C ASP A 91 -6.49 -42.04 17.83
N ASP A 92 -7.07 -41.78 18.99
CA ASP A 92 -8.39 -41.16 19.16
C ASP A 92 -8.39 -39.74 18.54
N LYS A 93 -7.34 -38.96 18.74
CA LYS A 93 -7.19 -37.60 18.19
C LYS A 93 -6.92 -37.60 16.69
N TYR A 94 -6.17 -38.57 16.23
CA TYR A 94 -5.95 -38.78 14.80
C TYR A 94 -7.27 -39.11 14.10
N ASP A 95 -8.06 -40.03 14.68
CA ASP A 95 -9.37 -40.41 14.15
C ASP A 95 -10.36 -39.24 14.14
N ASP A 96 -10.36 -38.38 15.17
CA ASP A 96 -11.16 -37.17 15.19
C ASP A 96 -10.89 -36.25 13.99
N ILE A 97 -9.62 -36.13 13.59
CA ILE A 97 -9.22 -35.31 12.41
C ILE A 97 -9.62 -36.00 11.11
N MET A 98 -9.33 -37.29 10.98
CA MET A 98 -9.57 -38.03 9.74
C MET A 98 -11.05 -38.24 9.41
N ASN A 99 -11.91 -38.28 10.44
CA ASN A 99 -13.34 -38.46 10.29
C ASN A 99 -14.11 -37.14 10.33
N TYR A 100 -13.42 -35.99 10.39
CA TYR A 100 -14.08 -34.69 10.43
C TYR A 100 -14.73 -34.35 9.09
N GLU A 101 -16.03 -34.02 9.14
CA GLU A 101 -16.82 -33.65 7.96
C GLU A 101 -16.90 -32.14 7.77
N PHE A 102 -16.49 -31.65 6.60
CA PHE A 102 -16.65 -30.26 6.21
C PHE A 102 -18.02 -30.01 5.63
N MET A 103 -18.67 -28.92 6.07
CA MET A 103 -19.88 -28.44 5.44
C MET A 103 -19.51 -27.58 4.21
N VAL A 104 -19.94 -28.01 3.03
CA VAL A 104 -19.61 -27.33 1.77
C VAL A 104 -20.89 -26.99 1.00
N TYR A 105 -21.06 -25.74 0.61
CA TYR A 105 -22.04 -25.33 -0.40
C TYR A 105 -21.35 -25.28 -1.76
N VAL A 106 -21.90 -26.01 -2.73
CA VAL A 106 -21.47 -25.96 -4.12
C VAL A 106 -22.37 -24.97 -4.88
N CYS A 107 -21.74 -23.93 -5.44
CA CYS A 107 -22.40 -22.85 -6.17
C CYS A 107 -22.19 -23.02 -7.68
N GLU A 108 -23.21 -22.69 -8.46
CA GLU A 108 -23.14 -22.60 -9.92
C GLU A 108 -23.59 -21.20 -10.35
N GLY A 109 -23.05 -20.67 -11.46
CA GLY A 109 -23.41 -19.35 -11.97
C GLY A 109 -22.41 -18.81 -12.99
N SER A 110 -22.72 -17.67 -13.58
CA SER A 110 -21.81 -16.92 -14.45
C SER A 110 -20.63 -16.33 -13.65
N GLU A 111 -19.56 -15.96 -14.34
CA GLU A 111 -18.38 -15.32 -13.71
C GLU A 111 -18.76 -14.05 -12.91
N SER A 112 -19.70 -13.25 -13.41
CA SER A 112 -20.18 -12.05 -12.72
C SER A 112 -20.93 -12.39 -11.43
N GLU A 113 -21.83 -13.38 -11.47
CA GLU A 113 -22.59 -13.82 -10.30
C GLU A 113 -21.68 -14.44 -9.23
N LYS A 114 -20.71 -15.25 -9.64
CA LYS A 114 -19.68 -15.81 -8.75
C LYS A 114 -18.89 -14.70 -8.05
N LEU A 115 -18.49 -13.65 -8.79
CA LEU A 115 -17.75 -12.52 -8.24
C LEU A 115 -18.59 -11.73 -7.22
N ASP A 116 -19.84 -11.43 -7.54
CA ASP A 116 -20.72 -10.70 -6.63
C ASP A 116 -21.01 -11.50 -5.37
N TRP A 117 -21.22 -12.80 -5.52
CA TRP A 117 -21.35 -13.72 -4.40
C TRP A 117 -20.07 -13.78 -3.55
N PHE A 118 -18.91 -13.82 -4.18
CA PHE A 118 -17.62 -13.83 -3.49
C PHE A 118 -17.40 -12.59 -2.64
N LYS A 119 -17.80 -11.41 -3.12
CA LYS A 119 -17.79 -10.16 -2.33
C LYS A 119 -18.66 -10.30 -1.08
N VAL A 120 -19.85 -10.87 -1.21
CA VAL A 120 -20.80 -11.02 -0.09
C VAL A 120 -20.27 -12.01 0.96
N VAL A 121 -19.76 -13.16 0.54
CA VAL A 121 -19.25 -14.22 1.46
C VAL A 121 -18.04 -13.72 2.26
N ASN A 122 -17.17 -12.92 1.66
CA ASN A 122 -15.98 -12.39 2.33
C ASN A 122 -16.25 -11.25 3.34
N ILE A 123 -17.50 -10.80 3.49
CA ILE A 123 -17.86 -9.77 4.49
C ILE A 123 -17.63 -10.26 5.93
N ALA A 124 -17.77 -11.57 6.18
CA ALA A 124 -17.66 -12.16 7.52
C ALA A 124 -16.25 -12.67 7.88
N GLY A 125 -15.31 -12.69 6.92
CA GLY A 125 -13.94 -13.21 7.09
C GLY A 125 -12.87 -12.12 7.03
N GLU A 126 -11.62 -12.53 6.80
CA GLU A 126 -10.53 -11.61 6.49
C GLU A 126 -10.77 -11.00 5.10
N LYS A 127 -11.18 -9.72 5.09
CA LYS A 127 -11.58 -9.02 3.86
C LYS A 127 -10.49 -9.08 2.79
N LEU A 128 -10.90 -9.47 1.59
CA LEU A 128 -10.05 -9.32 0.42
C LEU A 128 -9.82 -7.85 0.11
N THR A 129 -8.63 -7.53 -0.35
CA THR A 129 -8.35 -6.21 -0.92
C THR A 129 -9.03 -6.08 -2.29
N ASP A 130 -9.24 -4.85 -2.74
CA ASP A 130 -9.79 -4.60 -4.08
C ASP A 130 -8.93 -5.23 -5.17
N GLN A 131 -7.61 -5.30 -4.98
CA GLN A 131 -6.72 -5.94 -5.94
C GLN A 131 -6.85 -7.46 -5.93
N GLU A 132 -7.06 -8.09 -4.78
CA GLU A 132 -7.34 -9.53 -4.70
C GLU A 132 -8.65 -9.88 -5.44
N LEU A 133 -9.66 -9.00 -5.35
CA LEU A 133 -10.91 -9.14 -6.11
C LEU A 133 -10.67 -8.98 -7.62
N ARG A 134 -9.96 -7.93 -8.06
CA ARG A 134 -9.60 -7.75 -9.47
C ARG A 134 -8.85 -8.95 -10.03
N ASN A 135 -7.92 -9.51 -9.26
CA ASN A 135 -7.15 -10.69 -9.67
C ASN A 135 -8.04 -11.91 -9.97
N SER A 136 -9.18 -12.05 -9.29
CA SER A 136 -10.11 -13.17 -9.56
C SER A 136 -10.88 -13.00 -10.88
N VAL A 137 -11.13 -11.77 -11.30
CA VAL A 137 -11.86 -11.46 -12.55
C VAL A 137 -10.98 -11.53 -13.78
N TYR A 138 -9.75 -10.99 -13.64
CA TYR A 138 -8.83 -10.83 -14.77
C TYR A 138 -7.77 -11.92 -14.80
N THR A 139 -8.16 -13.15 -14.47
CA THR A 139 -7.27 -14.32 -14.53
C THR A 139 -6.80 -14.55 -15.97
N GLY A 140 -5.50 -14.81 -16.13
CA GLY A 140 -4.88 -15.04 -17.43
C GLY A 140 -3.36 -15.14 -17.33
N LYS A 141 -2.71 -15.31 -18.49
CA LYS A 141 -1.24 -15.41 -18.58
C LYS A 141 -0.59 -14.12 -18.07
N TRP A 142 -1.10 -12.97 -18.48
CA TRP A 142 -0.62 -11.68 -18.04
C TRP A 142 -0.63 -11.54 -16.51
N LEU A 143 -1.75 -11.85 -15.84
CA LEU A 143 -1.82 -11.76 -14.38
C LEU A 143 -0.89 -12.75 -13.70
N THR A 144 -0.75 -13.96 -14.25
CA THR A 144 0.17 -14.99 -13.72
C THR A 144 1.60 -14.48 -13.76
N ASP A 145 1.99 -13.82 -14.83
CA ASP A 145 3.33 -13.25 -14.98
C ASP A 145 3.51 -12.01 -14.09
N ALA A 146 2.52 -11.09 -14.04
CA ALA A 146 2.53 -9.95 -13.11
C ALA A 146 2.71 -10.39 -11.65
N LYS A 147 2.02 -11.43 -11.22
CA LYS A 147 2.15 -11.98 -9.86
C LYS A 147 3.53 -12.57 -9.57
N ARG A 148 4.23 -13.08 -10.56
CA ARG A 148 5.62 -13.52 -10.42
C ARG A 148 6.53 -12.38 -9.97
N TYR A 149 6.33 -11.18 -10.53
CA TYR A 149 7.12 -9.99 -10.19
C TYR A 149 6.68 -9.32 -8.88
N PHE A 150 5.37 -9.30 -8.56
CA PHE A 150 4.82 -8.40 -7.55
C PHE A 150 4.18 -9.05 -6.33
N SER A 151 3.80 -10.34 -6.39
CA SER A 151 2.85 -10.91 -5.42
C SER A 151 3.42 -12.00 -4.50
N LYS A 152 4.74 -12.17 -4.45
CA LYS A 152 5.40 -13.12 -3.53
C LYS A 152 6.22 -12.37 -2.48
N ARG A 153 6.36 -12.95 -1.29
CA ARG A 153 7.14 -12.36 -0.18
C ARG A 153 8.53 -11.88 -0.60
N ASN A 154 9.21 -12.65 -1.43
CA ASN A 154 10.56 -12.37 -1.93
C ASN A 154 10.57 -12.10 -3.44
N CYS A 155 9.52 -11.47 -3.98
CA CYS A 155 9.44 -11.14 -5.39
C CYS A 155 10.46 -10.07 -5.81
N ALA A 156 10.73 -10.02 -7.12
CA ALA A 156 11.70 -9.07 -7.68
C ALA A 156 11.34 -7.60 -7.37
N ALA A 157 10.07 -7.25 -7.47
CA ALA A 157 9.59 -5.90 -7.16
C ALA A 157 9.83 -5.54 -5.69
N LYS A 158 9.63 -6.47 -4.74
CA LYS A 158 9.92 -6.25 -3.33
C LYS A 158 11.42 -6.03 -3.10
N GLY A 159 12.26 -6.89 -3.70
CA GLY A 159 13.72 -6.75 -3.61
C GLY A 159 14.21 -5.39 -4.12
N LEU A 160 13.67 -4.93 -5.24
CA LEU A 160 14.03 -3.65 -5.86
C LEU A 160 13.53 -2.44 -5.05
N SER A 161 12.32 -2.49 -4.51
CA SER A 161 11.61 -1.32 -3.98
C SER A 161 11.45 -1.26 -2.47
N ASP A 162 11.93 -2.24 -1.69
CA ASP A 162 11.66 -2.32 -0.24
C ASP A 162 12.07 -1.06 0.55
N LYS A 163 13.11 -0.37 0.11
CA LYS A 163 13.55 0.90 0.71
C LYS A 163 12.59 2.07 0.41
N TYR A 164 11.84 2.02 -0.67
CA TYR A 164 11.08 3.15 -1.22
C TYR A 164 9.58 2.98 -1.06
N ILE A 165 9.07 1.78 -1.30
CA ILE A 165 7.63 1.48 -1.29
C ILE A 165 7.27 0.68 -0.04
N LYS A 166 6.24 1.15 0.66
CA LYS A 166 5.62 0.42 1.77
C LYS A 166 4.40 -0.33 1.23
N ALA A 167 4.55 -1.64 1.05
CA ALA A 167 3.47 -2.52 0.56
C ALA A 167 3.74 -3.97 0.96
N ASP A 168 2.67 -4.74 1.18
CA ASP A 168 2.73 -6.19 1.37
C ASP A 168 2.42 -6.90 0.03
N PRO A 169 3.39 -7.61 -0.55
CA PRO A 169 3.15 -8.37 -1.79
C PRO A 169 2.08 -9.46 -1.64
N ASN A 170 2.00 -10.11 -0.47
CA ASN A 170 1.02 -11.18 -0.23
C ASN A 170 -0.42 -10.67 -0.24
N ARG A 171 -0.62 -9.41 0.19
CA ARG A 171 -1.92 -8.70 0.14
C ARG A 171 -2.15 -7.99 -1.19
N GLN A 172 -1.33 -8.27 -2.20
CA GLN A 172 -1.39 -7.68 -3.54
C GLN A 172 -1.18 -6.15 -3.58
N GLU A 173 -0.81 -5.52 -2.45
CA GLU A 173 -0.61 -4.07 -2.35
C GLU A 173 0.49 -3.55 -3.27
N LEU A 174 1.55 -4.36 -3.48
CA LEU A 174 2.66 -3.95 -4.34
C LEU A 174 2.25 -3.98 -5.82
N LEU A 175 1.49 -5.00 -6.23
CA LEU A 175 0.89 -5.06 -7.57
C LEU A 175 -0.08 -3.90 -7.78
N GLU A 176 -0.95 -3.63 -6.82
CA GLU A 176 -1.91 -2.52 -6.90
C GLU A 176 -1.22 -1.18 -7.09
N LYS A 177 -0.15 -0.89 -6.33
CA LYS A 177 0.63 0.35 -6.47
C LYS A 177 1.29 0.48 -7.84
N ALA A 178 1.84 -0.60 -8.38
CA ALA A 178 2.41 -0.60 -9.72
C ALA A 178 1.33 -0.33 -10.78
N LEU A 179 0.17 -0.96 -10.64
CA LEU A 179 -0.97 -0.76 -11.54
C LEU A 179 -1.52 0.68 -11.47
N MET A 180 -1.72 1.23 -10.28
CA MET A 180 -2.12 2.64 -10.13
C MET A 180 -1.13 3.58 -10.81
N GLY A 181 0.16 3.28 -10.65
CA GLY A 181 1.22 4.07 -11.25
C GLY A 181 1.18 4.06 -12.78
N ILE A 182 1.12 2.88 -13.40
CA ILE A 182 1.12 2.77 -14.87
C ILE A 182 -0.17 3.33 -15.48
N CYS A 183 -1.33 3.15 -14.83
CA CYS A 183 -2.57 3.81 -15.24
C CYS A 183 -2.39 5.33 -15.32
N GLY A 184 -1.86 5.95 -14.26
CA GLY A 184 -1.58 7.38 -14.27
C GLY A 184 -0.52 7.80 -15.30
N PHE A 185 0.43 6.93 -15.63
CA PHE A 185 1.44 7.17 -16.64
C PHE A 185 0.87 7.17 -18.08
N GLN A 186 -0.03 6.22 -18.35
CA GLN A 186 -0.67 6.04 -19.66
C GLN A 186 -1.96 6.85 -19.83
N GLY A 187 -2.47 7.51 -18.77
CA GLY A 187 -3.73 8.25 -18.82
C GLY A 187 -4.95 7.32 -18.85
N ILE A 188 -4.85 6.12 -18.28
CA ILE A 188 -5.96 5.16 -18.15
C ILE A 188 -6.70 5.46 -16.84
N ASP A 189 -8.04 5.51 -16.88
CA ASP A 189 -8.86 6.01 -15.77
C ASP A 189 -8.72 5.18 -14.48
N ASN A 190 -8.60 3.85 -14.63
CA ASN A 190 -8.55 2.96 -13.46
C ASN A 190 -7.87 1.61 -13.75
N ILE A 191 -7.50 0.91 -12.66
CA ILE A 191 -6.84 -0.41 -12.71
C ILE A 191 -7.71 -1.46 -13.41
N THR A 192 -9.02 -1.41 -13.24
CA THR A 192 -9.96 -2.38 -13.82
C THR A 192 -9.90 -2.33 -15.35
N GLU A 193 -9.87 -1.13 -15.91
CA GLU A 193 -9.73 -0.91 -17.34
C GLU A 193 -8.37 -1.42 -17.85
N TYR A 194 -7.27 -1.05 -17.20
CA TYR A 194 -5.95 -1.54 -17.55
C TYR A 194 -5.88 -3.08 -17.56
N MET A 195 -6.33 -3.73 -16.49
CA MET A 195 -6.33 -5.20 -16.39
C MET A 195 -7.25 -5.87 -17.43
N SER A 196 -8.35 -5.21 -17.81
CA SER A 196 -9.25 -5.69 -18.88
C SER A 196 -8.56 -5.65 -20.24
N MET A 197 -7.84 -4.56 -20.55
CA MET A 197 -7.10 -4.40 -21.81
C MET A 197 -6.00 -5.45 -21.96
N HIS A 198 -5.30 -5.75 -20.88
CA HIS A 198 -4.14 -6.66 -20.88
C HIS A 198 -4.48 -8.12 -20.54
N LYS A 199 -5.75 -8.46 -20.29
CA LYS A 199 -6.17 -9.82 -19.86
C LYS A 199 -5.64 -10.94 -20.76
N SER A 200 -5.56 -10.68 -22.07
CA SER A 200 -5.18 -11.65 -23.11
C SER A 200 -3.68 -11.62 -23.45
N ASP A 201 -2.90 -10.73 -22.87
CA ASP A 201 -1.48 -10.61 -23.15
C ASP A 201 -0.71 -11.80 -22.55
N ASP A 202 0.40 -12.17 -23.16
CA ASP A 202 1.20 -13.33 -22.77
C ASP A 202 2.07 -13.06 -21.53
N ASP A 203 2.46 -11.81 -21.30
CA ASP A 203 3.34 -11.37 -20.20
C ASP A 203 2.95 -9.99 -19.65
N ALA A 204 3.59 -9.60 -18.57
CA ALA A 204 3.42 -8.30 -17.90
C ALA A 204 4.72 -7.46 -17.93
N ASP A 205 5.52 -7.65 -18.97
CA ASP A 205 6.83 -6.99 -19.10
C ASP A 205 6.72 -5.47 -19.13
N GLU A 206 5.67 -4.90 -19.73
CA GLU A 206 5.41 -3.46 -19.74
C GLU A 206 5.24 -2.91 -18.31
N LEU A 207 4.41 -3.55 -17.50
CA LEU A 207 4.20 -3.16 -16.11
C LEU A 207 5.50 -3.28 -15.29
N TRP A 208 6.25 -4.36 -15.52
CA TRP A 208 7.52 -4.60 -14.85
C TRP A 208 8.58 -3.55 -15.23
N GLN A 209 8.70 -3.24 -16.51
CA GLN A 209 9.64 -2.21 -17.00
C GLN A 209 9.30 -0.83 -16.43
N TYR A 210 8.02 -0.44 -16.48
CA TYR A 210 7.58 0.82 -15.87
C TYR A 210 7.99 0.91 -14.39
N PHE A 211 7.74 -0.16 -13.63
CA PHE A 211 8.09 -0.18 -12.21
C PHE A 211 9.59 -0.09 -11.95
N GLN A 212 10.39 -0.75 -12.78
CA GLN A 212 11.85 -0.64 -12.72
C GLN A 212 12.31 0.79 -13.04
N ASP A 213 11.73 1.42 -14.05
CA ASP A 213 12.06 2.79 -14.44
C ASP A 213 11.76 3.77 -13.32
N VAL A 214 10.63 3.63 -12.63
CA VAL A 214 10.30 4.44 -11.44
C VAL A 214 11.40 4.33 -10.39
N ILE A 215 11.77 3.13 -9.98
CA ILE A 215 12.74 2.94 -8.89
C ILE A 215 14.16 3.36 -9.31
N ASN A 216 14.56 3.05 -10.54
CA ASN A 216 15.85 3.47 -11.08
C ASN A 216 15.95 5.00 -11.16
N TRP A 217 14.88 5.67 -11.57
CA TRP A 217 14.81 7.14 -11.59
C TRP A 217 14.97 7.72 -10.18
N VAL A 218 14.29 7.17 -9.18
CA VAL A 218 14.44 7.60 -7.77
C VAL A 218 15.88 7.46 -7.31
N GLN A 219 16.51 6.30 -7.55
CA GLN A 219 17.89 6.02 -7.14
C GLN A 219 18.90 6.94 -7.85
N LYS A 220 18.65 7.27 -9.12
CA LYS A 220 19.49 8.18 -9.91
C LYS A 220 19.44 9.60 -9.37
N ILE A 221 18.25 10.11 -9.01
CA ILE A 221 18.07 11.49 -8.54
C ILE A 221 18.48 11.63 -7.07
N PHE A 222 18.12 10.65 -6.24
CA PHE A 222 18.39 10.63 -4.80
C PHE A 222 19.34 9.49 -4.43
N PRO A 223 20.66 9.66 -4.68
CA PRO A 223 21.63 8.55 -4.55
C PRO A 223 21.86 8.10 -3.10
N LYS A 224 21.51 8.94 -2.11
CA LYS A 224 21.54 8.59 -0.70
C LYS A 224 20.14 8.29 -0.20
N TYR A 225 19.96 7.09 0.35
CA TYR A 225 18.69 6.68 0.96
C TYR A 225 18.49 7.31 2.34
N TYR A 226 17.29 7.81 2.59
CA TYR A 226 16.80 8.23 3.88
C TYR A 226 15.49 7.51 4.22
N LYS A 227 15.26 7.22 5.51
CA LYS A 227 14.07 6.49 5.97
C LYS A 227 12.75 7.15 5.55
N ASP A 228 12.75 8.47 5.44
CA ASP A 228 11.57 9.27 5.04
C ASP A 228 11.16 9.03 3.58
N MET A 229 12.02 8.49 2.76
CA MET A 229 11.72 8.10 1.37
C MET A 229 10.73 6.93 1.32
N LYS A 230 10.72 6.08 2.36
CA LYS A 230 9.85 4.91 2.40
C LYS A 230 8.38 5.31 2.56
N GLY A 231 7.56 4.85 1.60
CA GLY A 231 6.12 5.08 1.59
C GLY A 231 5.68 6.40 0.99
N LEU A 232 6.55 7.08 0.24
CA LEU A 232 6.14 8.10 -0.72
C LEU A 232 5.51 7.46 -1.96
N ASP A 233 4.63 8.18 -2.62
CA ASP A 233 4.05 7.76 -3.90
C ASP A 233 5.02 8.07 -5.05
N TRP A 234 6.06 7.23 -5.17
CA TRP A 234 7.10 7.40 -6.16
C TRP A 234 6.60 7.24 -7.60
N CYS A 235 5.56 6.44 -7.82
CA CYS A 235 4.94 6.31 -9.13
C CYS A 235 4.30 7.63 -9.56
N SER A 236 3.52 8.27 -8.70
CA SER A 236 2.93 9.58 -9.01
C SER A 236 4.00 10.67 -9.22
N LEU A 237 5.06 10.68 -8.41
CA LEU A 237 6.17 11.63 -8.57
C LEU A 237 6.93 11.38 -9.87
N TYR A 238 7.19 10.12 -10.24
CA TYR A 238 7.78 9.76 -11.53
C TYR A 238 6.92 10.28 -12.68
N ASN A 239 5.62 9.97 -12.67
CA ASN A 239 4.69 10.37 -13.72
C ASN A 239 4.70 11.89 -13.95
N LYS A 240 4.80 12.69 -12.88
CA LYS A 240 4.83 14.15 -12.96
C LYS A 240 6.19 14.73 -13.40
N TYR A 241 7.29 14.11 -12.98
CA TYR A 241 8.59 14.80 -12.99
C TYR A 241 9.70 14.08 -13.74
N HIS A 242 9.50 12.86 -14.27
CA HIS A 242 10.56 12.06 -14.92
C HIS A 242 11.20 12.76 -16.16
N ASN A 243 10.43 13.62 -16.85
CA ASN A 243 10.92 14.37 -18.01
C ASN A 243 11.82 15.56 -17.65
N ASN A 244 11.97 15.90 -16.36
CA ASN A 244 12.85 16.98 -15.94
C ASN A 244 14.28 16.44 -15.73
N THR A 245 15.25 17.33 -15.94
CA THR A 245 16.66 17.01 -15.69
C THR A 245 17.06 17.47 -14.30
N TYR A 246 17.70 16.61 -13.53
CA TYR A 246 18.15 16.89 -12.17
C TYR A 246 19.65 16.59 -12.03
N ASN A 247 20.36 17.45 -11.27
CA ASN A 247 21.74 17.19 -10.90
C ASN A 247 21.76 16.39 -9.58
N SER A 248 22.13 15.12 -9.65
CA SER A 248 22.12 14.20 -8.51
C SER A 248 22.99 14.68 -7.34
N SER A 249 24.16 15.28 -7.61
CA SER A 249 25.05 15.80 -6.56
C SER A 249 24.42 17.00 -5.85
N ALA A 250 23.79 17.92 -6.60
CA ALA A 250 23.07 19.05 -6.04
C ALA A 250 21.86 18.58 -5.21
N MET A 251 21.09 17.60 -5.73
CA MET A 251 19.95 17.01 -5.00
C MET A 251 20.40 16.40 -3.67
N LYS A 252 21.50 15.66 -3.64
CA LYS A 252 22.05 15.11 -2.40
C LYS A 252 22.34 16.20 -1.38
N THR A 253 23.05 17.26 -1.79
CA THR A 253 23.41 18.38 -0.90
C THR A 253 22.17 19.12 -0.38
N GLU A 254 21.19 19.37 -1.24
CA GLU A 254 19.93 20.03 -0.85
C GLU A 254 19.10 19.16 0.11
N VAL A 255 19.02 17.85 -0.10
CA VAL A 255 18.37 16.93 0.86
C VAL A 255 19.06 17.00 2.21
N GLU A 256 20.41 16.93 2.27
CA GLU A 256 21.17 17.02 3.51
C GLU A 256 20.92 18.34 4.24
N LYS A 257 20.91 19.45 3.52
CA LYS A 257 20.61 20.79 4.05
C LYS A 257 19.20 20.88 4.65
N LEU A 258 18.20 20.40 3.91
CA LEU A 258 16.80 20.45 4.36
C LEU A 258 16.51 19.50 5.54
N HIS A 259 17.24 18.38 5.64
CA HIS A 259 17.16 17.50 6.81
C HIS A 259 17.74 18.12 8.09
N GLN A 260 18.69 19.06 7.95
CA GLN A 260 19.31 19.79 9.05
C GLN A 260 18.55 21.09 9.39
N ASP A 261 17.61 21.51 8.57
CA ASP A 261 16.86 22.73 8.78
C ASP A 261 15.70 22.50 9.76
N ASP A 262 15.77 23.15 10.94
CA ASP A 262 14.77 23.06 11.99
C ASP A 262 13.41 23.65 11.60
N GLU A 263 13.35 24.45 10.54
CA GLU A 263 12.12 25.01 10.00
C GLU A 263 11.32 23.96 9.23
N VAL A 264 11.96 22.91 8.73
CA VAL A 264 11.33 21.83 7.93
C VAL A 264 10.70 20.80 8.84
N GLN A 265 9.37 20.83 8.99
CA GLN A 265 8.63 19.91 9.85
C GLN A 265 8.20 18.63 9.13
N LYS A 266 7.90 18.69 7.82
CA LYS A 266 7.47 17.53 7.02
C LYS A 266 8.62 17.01 6.14
N ARG A 267 9.49 16.19 6.70
CA ARG A 267 10.66 15.64 5.99
C ARG A 267 10.31 14.86 4.71
N LYS A 268 9.18 14.14 4.70
CA LYS A 268 8.68 13.46 3.49
C LYS A 268 8.41 14.43 2.33
N GLY A 269 8.07 15.68 2.63
CA GLY A 269 7.83 16.70 1.62
C GLY A 269 9.08 17.18 0.90
N ILE A 270 10.27 16.96 1.47
CA ILE A 270 11.56 17.41 0.90
C ILE A 270 11.73 16.92 -0.55
N TYR A 271 11.38 15.67 -0.80
CA TYR A 271 11.63 15.04 -2.11
C TYR A 271 10.76 15.67 -3.20
N GLU A 272 9.45 15.82 -2.99
CA GLU A 272 8.58 16.47 -3.96
C GLU A 272 8.92 17.96 -4.08
N TYR A 273 9.22 18.64 -2.97
CA TYR A 273 9.68 20.02 -2.98
C TYR A 273 10.88 20.22 -3.92
N LEU A 274 11.92 19.39 -3.81
CA LEU A 274 13.12 19.49 -4.64
C LEU A 274 12.85 19.19 -6.12
N LEU A 275 11.82 18.36 -6.40
CA LEU A 275 11.43 18.04 -7.78
C LEU A 275 10.68 19.19 -8.47
N CYS A 276 9.98 20.06 -7.71
CA CYS A 276 9.11 21.08 -8.27
C CYS A 276 9.47 22.53 -7.89
N LYS A 277 10.39 22.79 -6.97
CA LYS A 277 10.67 24.12 -6.41
C LYS A 277 10.97 25.20 -7.45
N ASP A 278 11.58 24.83 -8.57
CA ASP A 278 11.95 25.79 -9.62
C ASP A 278 10.76 26.15 -10.54
N LYS A 279 9.66 25.40 -10.47
CA LYS A 279 8.47 25.56 -11.31
C LYS A 279 7.21 25.91 -10.51
N ASP A 280 7.12 25.51 -9.24
CA ASP A 280 6.00 25.78 -8.35
C ASP A 280 6.42 26.82 -7.29
N PRO A 281 5.96 28.08 -7.37
CA PRO A 281 6.27 29.11 -6.39
C PRO A 281 5.68 28.80 -5.00
N PHE A 282 4.75 27.87 -4.91
CA PHE A 282 4.14 27.44 -3.65
C PHE A 282 4.70 26.10 -3.12
N ALA A 283 5.78 25.60 -3.69
CA ALA A 283 6.40 24.32 -3.30
C ALA A 283 6.76 24.25 -1.81
N GLY A 284 7.06 25.40 -1.16
CA GLY A 284 7.36 25.50 0.28
C GLY A 284 6.30 24.87 1.19
N ARG A 285 5.02 24.85 0.77
CA ARG A 285 3.92 24.19 1.49
C ARG A 285 4.15 22.68 1.73
N LEU A 286 4.92 22.03 0.84
CA LEU A 286 5.26 20.60 0.95
C LEU A 286 6.13 20.30 2.16
N LEU A 287 6.89 21.28 2.63
CA LEU A 287 7.81 21.17 3.76
C LEU A 287 7.12 21.35 5.11
N ASN A 288 5.87 21.89 5.12
CA ASN A 288 5.17 22.29 6.33
C ASN A 288 6.11 23.07 7.26
N LEU A 289 6.56 24.22 6.78
CA LEU A 289 7.52 25.05 7.50
C LEU A 289 6.95 25.47 8.87
N ARG A 290 7.83 25.67 9.84
CA ARG A 290 7.48 26.11 11.16
C ARG A 290 6.68 27.42 11.06
N ALA A 291 5.54 27.47 11.73
CA ALA A 291 4.73 28.67 11.84
C ALA A 291 5.04 29.42 13.14
N PHE A 292 4.83 30.73 13.16
CA PHE A 292 4.89 31.51 14.39
C PHE A 292 3.84 31.03 15.38
N ASP A 293 4.22 30.88 16.64
CA ASP A 293 3.27 30.50 17.68
C ASP A 293 2.36 31.71 18.08
N ASN A 294 1.34 31.42 18.87
CA ASN A 294 0.38 32.45 19.27
C ASN A 294 1.03 33.52 20.14
N ARG A 295 2.08 33.22 20.89
CA ARG A 295 2.79 34.19 21.71
C ARG A 295 3.54 35.21 20.84
N ASP A 296 4.27 34.70 19.83
CA ASP A 296 4.98 35.56 18.89
C ASP A 296 4.04 36.41 18.08
N LYS A 297 2.94 35.85 17.58
CA LYS A 297 1.90 36.57 16.84
C LYS A 297 1.28 37.70 17.69
N MET A 298 0.92 37.39 18.95
CA MET A 298 0.35 38.38 19.86
C MET A 298 1.33 39.52 20.14
N ALA A 299 2.59 39.18 20.43
CA ALA A 299 3.62 40.21 20.69
C ALA A 299 3.82 41.13 19.47
N VAL A 300 3.73 40.60 18.25
CA VAL A 300 3.85 41.40 17.02
C VAL A 300 2.58 42.20 16.76
N TYR A 301 1.40 41.62 17.01
CA TYR A 301 0.11 42.34 16.90
C TYR A 301 0.08 43.58 17.79
N GLU A 302 0.45 43.44 19.08
CA GLU A 302 0.55 44.54 20.01
C GLU A 302 1.60 45.58 19.57
N ARG A 303 2.77 45.14 19.12
CA ARG A 303 3.81 46.03 18.58
C ARG A 303 3.33 46.84 17.36
N GLN A 304 2.51 46.21 16.50
CA GLN A 304 1.92 46.84 15.32
C GLN A 304 0.62 47.59 15.62
N GLN A 305 0.11 47.58 16.88
CA GLN A 305 -1.13 48.22 17.31
C GLN A 305 -2.35 47.79 16.45
N GLY A 306 -2.42 46.50 16.05
CA GLY A 306 -3.46 45.96 15.18
C GLY A 306 -3.40 46.41 13.72
N LEU A 307 -2.34 47.11 13.30
CA LEU A 307 -2.20 47.59 11.93
C LEU A 307 -1.55 46.51 11.06
N CYS A 308 -2.15 46.25 9.89
CA CYS A 308 -1.55 45.41 8.86
C CYS A 308 -0.27 46.04 8.31
N ASN A 309 0.85 45.30 8.32
CA ASN A 309 2.16 45.84 7.92
C ASN A 309 2.26 46.17 6.41
N ILE A 310 1.28 45.77 5.58
CA ILE A 310 1.24 46.08 4.14
C ILE A 310 0.24 47.16 3.80
N CYS A 311 -1.03 47.08 4.20
CA CYS A 311 -2.03 48.09 3.85
C CYS A 311 -2.16 49.19 4.88
N GLY A 312 -1.66 49.03 6.10
CA GLY A 312 -1.73 50.01 7.17
C GLY A 312 -3.12 50.17 7.82
N GLU A 313 -4.10 49.34 7.43
CA GLU A 313 -5.43 49.35 8.04
C GLU A 313 -5.44 48.52 9.32
N HIS A 314 -6.33 48.91 10.27
CA HIS A 314 -6.52 48.27 11.54
C HIS A 314 -7.45 47.06 11.41
N PHE A 315 -7.08 45.93 12.04
CA PHE A 315 -7.84 44.69 12.10
C PHE A 315 -7.79 44.08 13.49
N GLU A 316 -8.83 43.34 13.87
CA GLU A 316 -8.79 42.51 15.08
C GLU A 316 -7.82 41.34 14.93
N TYR A 317 -7.31 40.85 16.06
CA TYR A 317 -6.29 39.79 16.06
C TYR A 317 -6.68 38.54 15.22
N ASP A 318 -7.95 38.12 15.32
CA ASP A 318 -8.47 36.93 14.59
C ASP A 318 -8.63 37.17 13.09
N GLU A 319 -8.53 38.39 12.63
CA GLU A 319 -8.58 38.75 11.21
C GLU A 319 -7.20 38.86 10.59
N MET A 320 -6.16 38.68 11.41
CA MET A 320 -4.76 38.79 10.99
C MET A 320 -4.03 37.45 11.09
N GLU A 321 -2.98 37.31 10.30
CA GLU A 321 -2.13 36.15 10.24
C GLU A 321 -0.66 36.54 10.42
N GLY A 322 0.09 35.72 11.17
CA GLY A 322 1.52 35.91 11.32
C GLY A 322 2.26 35.38 10.07
N ASP A 323 3.07 36.26 9.50
CA ASP A 323 3.82 35.99 8.28
C ASP A 323 5.29 36.40 8.43
N HIS A 324 6.19 35.81 7.61
CA HIS A 324 7.60 36.15 7.61
C HIS A 324 7.87 37.46 6.86
N ILE A 325 8.55 38.42 7.48
CA ILE A 325 9.02 39.63 6.79
C ILE A 325 9.95 39.23 5.65
N LYS A 326 10.98 38.42 5.93
CA LYS A 326 11.84 37.77 4.95
C LYS A 326 11.40 36.34 4.79
N PRO A 327 10.94 35.91 3.59
CA PRO A 327 10.50 34.54 3.36
C PRO A 327 11.60 33.51 3.68
N TRP A 328 11.19 32.31 4.11
CA TRP A 328 12.11 31.20 4.35
C TRP A 328 12.95 30.85 3.11
N SER A 329 12.35 30.88 1.93
CA SER A 329 13.01 30.62 0.63
C SER A 329 14.18 31.59 0.36
N LYS A 330 14.15 32.77 1.00
CA LYS A 330 15.22 33.78 0.96
C LYS A 330 16.10 33.77 2.22
N GLY A 331 16.01 32.73 3.04
CA GLY A 331 16.80 32.55 4.26
C GLY A 331 16.22 33.25 5.50
N GLY A 332 14.94 33.57 5.52
CA GLY A 332 14.22 34.02 6.71
C GLY A 332 14.02 32.86 7.69
N ARG A 333 13.98 33.15 9.00
CA ARG A 333 13.74 32.21 10.08
C ARG A 333 12.47 32.54 10.81
N THR A 334 11.83 31.53 11.44
CA THR A 334 10.65 31.70 12.28
C THR A 334 11.06 32.18 13.67
N ILE A 335 11.43 33.46 13.74
CA ILE A 335 11.82 34.16 14.96
C ILE A 335 11.02 35.48 15.05
N LEU A 336 10.82 35.99 16.29
CA LEU A 336 10.00 37.17 16.56
C LEU A 336 10.36 38.38 15.70
N ASP A 337 11.65 38.63 15.48
CA ASP A 337 12.13 39.75 14.68
C ASP A 337 11.83 39.64 13.19
N ASN A 338 11.54 38.45 12.72
CA ASN A 338 11.14 38.18 11.33
C ASN A 338 9.63 37.96 11.19
N CYS A 339 8.86 38.20 12.26
CA CYS A 339 7.40 38.09 12.25
C CYS A 339 6.74 39.40 11.97
N GLN A 340 5.73 39.41 11.13
CA GLN A 340 4.79 40.52 10.93
C GLN A 340 3.36 40.00 10.94
N MET A 341 2.43 40.86 11.37
CA MET A 341 0.99 40.58 11.28
C MET A 341 0.42 41.23 10.04
N LEU A 342 -0.27 40.46 9.23
CA LEU A 342 -0.93 40.88 7.99
C LEU A 342 -2.42 40.54 8.04
N CYS A 343 -3.27 41.38 7.47
CA CYS A 343 -4.65 40.96 7.23
C CYS A 343 -4.69 39.80 6.22
N LYS A 344 -5.73 38.97 6.30
CA LYS A 344 -5.86 37.76 5.44
C LYS A 344 -5.74 38.08 3.94
N SER A 345 -6.27 39.24 3.50
CA SER A 345 -6.18 39.69 2.10
C SER A 345 -4.75 40.02 1.67
N CYS A 346 -3.99 40.76 2.50
CA CYS A 346 -2.61 41.11 2.21
C CYS A 346 -1.70 39.89 2.28
N ASN A 347 -1.92 39.00 3.24
CA ASN A 347 -1.17 37.76 3.37
C ASN A 347 -1.36 36.85 2.15
N ALA A 348 -2.60 36.67 1.70
CA ALA A 348 -2.90 35.90 0.49
C ALA A 348 -2.28 36.49 -0.80
N LYS A 349 -2.13 37.81 -0.87
CA LYS A 349 -1.52 38.49 -2.03
C LYS A 349 0.00 38.51 -1.99
N LYS A 350 0.60 38.45 -0.80
CA LYS A 350 2.04 38.61 -0.61
C LYS A 350 2.80 37.51 -1.32
N THR A 351 2.35 36.24 -1.19
CA THR A 351 3.09 35.08 -1.73
C THR A 351 4.61 35.23 -1.46
N ASP A 352 5.48 34.42 -2.06
CA ASP A 352 6.95 34.56 -1.90
C ASP A 352 7.56 35.75 -2.71
N LYS A 353 6.75 36.72 -3.11
CA LYS A 353 7.18 37.82 -4.00
C LYS A 353 7.99 38.94 -3.31
N TYR A 354 8.02 38.99 -1.99
CA TYR A 354 8.75 40.02 -1.24
C TYR A 354 9.95 39.44 -0.49
#